data_ae49630b6b96020ac7b84930b2b628fd
#
_entry.id   ae49630b6b96020ac7b84930b2b628fd
#
_cell.length_a   1.000
_cell.length_b   1.000
_cell.length_c   1.000
_cell.angle_alpha   90.00
_cell.angle_beta   90.00
_cell.angle_gamma   90.00
#
_symmetry.space_group_name_H-M   'P 1'
#
loop_
_entity.id
_entity.type
_entity.pdbx_description
1 polymer ?
#
loop_
_entity_poly.entity_id
_entity_poly.type
_entity_poly.pdbx_seq_one_letter_code
_entity_poly.pdbx_strand_id
1 'polypeptide(L)'
;MQDNSPRRNHRGLCTYEGNKMWNYEILGTDIYHLLAAFVLYSILGWALESTYMSFCNHKLTNRGFGKGPFCPIYGFGGVLGYLILSPLRGKLVKLYFLGAILATTFEYLVGIGMIRFLGELWWDYNNKPFNYRGIICLESTVAWGFYAIGIVQFVHDAIYHL
;
A
#
# COMPACT_ATOMS: atom_id res chain seq x y z
N MET A 1 10.84 33.74 -21.82
CA MET A 1 11.97 33.86 -20.88
C MET A 1 11.36 34.03 -19.51
N GLN A 2 11.23 32.95 -18.72
CA GLN A 2 10.70 32.99 -17.34
C GLN A 2 11.88 33.31 -16.41
N ASP A 3 11.71 34.39 -15.64
CA ASP A 3 12.66 34.85 -14.64
C ASP A 3 12.72 33.83 -13.48
N ASN A 4 13.82 33.12 -13.37
CA ASN A 4 14.11 32.09 -12.36
C ASN A 4 14.88 32.71 -11.16
N SER A 5 14.62 33.97 -10.80
CA SER A 5 15.30 34.56 -9.65
C SER A 5 14.67 34.11 -8.33
N PRO A 6 15.45 33.66 -7.34
CA PRO A 6 14.92 33.24 -6.04
C PRO A 6 14.34 34.44 -5.27
N ARG A 7 13.08 34.39 -4.90
CA ARG A 7 12.45 35.42 -4.03
C ARG A 7 12.89 35.19 -2.59
N ARG A 8 13.52 36.17 -1.98
CA ARG A 8 13.84 36.18 -0.54
C ARG A 8 12.61 36.57 0.25
N ASN A 9 12.21 35.75 1.22
CA ASN A 9 11.21 36.17 2.21
C ASN A 9 11.87 36.92 3.37
N HIS A 10 11.07 37.57 4.22
CA HIS A 10 11.50 38.43 5.35
C HIS A 10 12.40 37.77 6.40
N ARG A 11 12.76 36.49 6.26
CA ARG A 11 13.69 35.76 7.15
C ARG A 11 14.98 35.30 6.45
N GLY A 12 15.27 35.79 5.24
CA GLY A 12 16.53 35.48 4.54
C GLY A 12 16.70 34.03 4.05
N LEU A 13 15.69 33.21 4.15
CA LEU A 13 15.69 31.85 3.61
C LEU A 13 15.37 31.88 2.12
N CYS A 14 16.29 31.37 1.30
CA CYS A 14 16.03 31.09 -0.10
C CYS A 14 15.08 29.89 -0.17
N THR A 15 13.81 30.15 -0.42
CA THR A 15 12.89 29.10 -0.87
C THR A 15 13.16 28.83 -2.34
N TYR A 16 13.79 27.70 -2.63
CA TYR A 16 13.86 27.16 -3.98
C TYR A 16 12.41 26.80 -4.36
N GLU A 17 11.84 27.46 -5.37
CA GLU A 17 10.61 27.01 -6.02
C GLU A 17 10.92 25.70 -6.76
N GLY A 18 11.06 24.62 -5.98
CA GLY A 18 11.15 23.28 -6.50
C GLY A 18 9.83 22.95 -7.19
N ASN A 19 9.94 22.63 -8.46
CA ASN A 19 8.94 22.16 -9.40
C ASN A 19 7.51 22.06 -8.84
N LYS A 20 6.62 22.94 -9.31
CA LYS A 20 5.17 22.94 -9.07
C LYS A 20 4.48 21.57 -9.23
N MET A 21 5.11 20.63 -9.88
CA MET A 21 4.61 19.29 -10.18
C MET A 21 4.58 18.37 -8.95
N TRP A 22 5.48 18.59 -7.97
CA TRP A 22 5.57 17.76 -6.76
C TRP A 22 4.64 18.21 -5.63
N ASN A 23 4.13 19.45 -5.71
CA ASN A 23 3.24 20.05 -4.71
C ASN A 23 1.75 19.91 -5.08
N TYR A 24 1.38 19.00 -5.98
CA TYR A 24 -0.02 18.68 -6.24
C TYR A 24 -0.56 17.89 -5.05
N GLU A 25 -1.43 18.50 -4.26
CA GLU A 25 -2.15 17.84 -3.17
C GLU A 25 -3.28 16.97 -3.71
N ILE A 26 -3.21 15.69 -3.44
CA ILE A 26 -4.29 14.74 -3.68
C ILE A 26 -4.82 14.32 -2.31
N LEU A 27 -6.03 14.73 -1.97
CA LEU A 27 -6.69 14.44 -0.69
C LEU A 27 -5.85 14.83 0.54
N GLY A 28 -5.12 15.95 0.46
CA GLY A 28 -4.30 16.47 1.56
C GLY A 28 -2.90 15.86 1.68
N THR A 29 -2.47 15.10 0.67
CA THR A 29 -1.12 14.52 0.60
C THR A 29 -0.50 14.87 -0.74
N ASP A 30 0.76 15.29 -0.76
CA ASP A 30 1.47 15.60 -2.00
C ASP A 30 1.94 14.33 -2.73
N ILE A 31 2.15 14.46 -4.04
CA ILE A 31 2.53 13.34 -4.92
C ILE A 31 3.82 12.66 -4.45
N TYR A 32 4.77 13.43 -3.91
CA TYR A 32 6.04 12.88 -3.42
C TYR A 32 5.81 11.85 -2.32
N HIS A 33 5.02 12.21 -1.29
CA HIS A 33 4.70 11.30 -0.18
C HIS A 33 3.86 10.10 -0.63
N LEU A 34 2.97 10.28 -1.61
CA LEU A 34 2.22 9.14 -2.18
C LEU A 34 3.13 8.15 -2.92
N LEU A 35 4.11 8.64 -3.68
CA LEU A 35 5.08 7.78 -4.37
C LEU A 35 6.02 7.10 -3.37
N ALA A 36 6.50 7.82 -2.36
CA ALA A 36 7.31 7.25 -1.29
C ALA A 36 6.52 6.17 -0.52
N ALA A 37 5.25 6.44 -0.19
CA ALA A 37 4.36 5.48 0.44
C ALA A 37 4.15 4.23 -0.43
N PHE A 38 3.92 4.40 -1.73
CA PHE A 38 3.78 3.29 -2.67
C PHE A 38 5.00 2.37 -2.67
N VAL A 39 6.20 2.94 -2.75
CA VAL A 39 7.46 2.17 -2.74
C VAL A 39 7.63 1.44 -1.40
N LEU A 40 7.46 2.15 -0.28
CA LEU A 40 7.62 1.56 1.05
C LEU A 40 6.60 0.47 1.33
N TYR A 41 5.32 0.66 0.99
CA TYR A 41 4.30 -0.36 1.14
C TYR A 41 4.59 -1.59 0.27
N SER A 42 5.11 -1.38 -0.94
CA SER A 42 5.49 -2.48 -1.84
C SER A 42 6.64 -3.32 -1.27
N ILE A 43 7.63 -2.68 -0.63
CA ILE A 43 8.77 -3.37 0.01
C ILE A 43 8.31 -4.07 1.30
N LEU A 44 7.56 -3.38 2.16
CA LEU A 44 7.03 -3.95 3.40
C LEU A 44 6.11 -5.14 3.13
N GLY A 45 5.21 -5.00 2.16
CA GLY A 45 4.32 -6.09 1.74
C GLY A 45 5.08 -7.29 1.21
N TRP A 46 6.11 -7.07 0.39
CA TRP A 46 7.02 -8.13 -0.04
C TRP A 46 7.70 -8.83 1.12
N ALA A 47 8.23 -8.08 2.09
CA ALA A 47 8.92 -8.64 3.24
C ALA A 47 7.97 -9.49 4.10
N LEU A 48 6.78 -8.99 4.40
CA LEU A 48 5.76 -9.69 5.17
C LEU A 48 5.31 -10.98 4.48
N GLU A 49 4.95 -10.90 3.20
CA GLU A 49 4.47 -12.06 2.45
C GLU A 49 5.57 -13.11 2.24
N SER A 50 6.78 -12.69 1.88
CA SER A 50 7.91 -13.60 1.72
C SER A 50 8.28 -14.30 3.02
N THR A 51 8.22 -13.59 4.15
CA THR A 51 8.44 -14.16 5.48
C THR A 51 7.35 -15.18 5.82
N TYR A 52 6.07 -14.79 5.67
CA TYR A 52 4.93 -15.67 5.92
C TYR A 52 5.01 -16.95 5.08
N MET A 53 5.22 -16.81 3.78
CA MET A 53 5.33 -17.97 2.87
C MET A 53 6.56 -18.83 3.14
N SER A 54 7.65 -18.23 3.61
CA SER A 54 8.84 -18.99 4.00
C SER A 54 8.57 -19.86 5.24
N PHE A 55 7.82 -19.35 6.20
CA PHE A 55 7.36 -20.14 7.36
C PHE A 55 6.41 -21.26 6.94
N CYS A 56 5.40 -20.97 6.10
CA CYS A 56 4.44 -21.98 5.66
C CYS A 56 5.08 -23.10 4.84
N ASN A 57 6.05 -22.77 4.00
CA ASN A 57 6.70 -23.72 3.10
C ASN A 57 7.96 -24.38 3.70
N HIS A 58 8.38 -24.00 4.92
CA HIS A 58 9.67 -24.41 5.52
C HIS A 58 10.87 -24.22 4.58
N LYS A 59 10.80 -23.23 3.69
CA LYS A 59 11.80 -22.93 2.66
C LYS A 59 11.78 -21.43 2.35
N LEU A 60 12.95 -20.84 2.16
CA LEU A 60 13.07 -19.46 1.73
C LEU A 60 12.29 -19.26 0.42
N THR A 61 11.18 -18.50 0.51
CA THR A 61 10.27 -18.24 -0.60
C THR A 61 10.23 -16.75 -0.86
N ASN A 62 10.67 -16.32 -2.06
CA ASN A 62 10.56 -14.94 -2.50
C ASN A 62 9.27 -14.76 -3.30
N ARG A 63 8.41 -13.82 -2.86
CA ARG A 63 7.13 -13.50 -3.49
C ARG A 63 7.15 -12.16 -4.25
N GLY A 64 8.33 -11.57 -4.41
CA GLY A 64 8.50 -10.30 -5.09
C GLY A 64 8.30 -10.39 -6.61
N PHE A 65 7.81 -9.31 -7.19
CA PHE A 65 7.68 -9.15 -8.63
C PHE A 65 9.06 -9.26 -9.32
N GLY A 66 9.16 -10.08 -10.34
CA GLY A 66 10.42 -10.29 -11.06
C GLY A 66 11.58 -10.82 -10.18
N LYS A 67 11.26 -11.51 -9.06
CA LYS A 67 12.22 -11.98 -8.03
C LYS A 67 12.90 -10.85 -7.23
N GLY A 68 12.48 -9.60 -7.41
CA GLY A 68 12.97 -8.44 -6.65
C GLY A 68 12.28 -8.28 -5.29
N PRO A 69 12.79 -7.43 -4.38
CA PRO A 69 12.19 -7.13 -3.09
C PRO A 69 11.06 -6.10 -3.21
N PHE A 70 10.09 -6.37 -4.07
CA PHE A 70 9.04 -5.42 -4.42
C PHE A 70 7.76 -6.13 -4.83
N CYS A 71 6.64 -5.75 -4.23
CA CYS A 71 5.32 -6.31 -4.53
C CYS A 71 4.30 -5.17 -4.78
N PRO A 72 4.07 -4.76 -6.05
CA PRO A 72 3.27 -3.57 -6.39
C PRO A 72 1.83 -3.60 -5.87
N ILE A 73 1.22 -4.77 -5.72
CA ILE A 73 -0.15 -4.91 -5.22
C ILE A 73 -0.30 -4.31 -3.81
N TYR A 74 0.71 -4.49 -2.95
CA TYR A 74 0.73 -3.91 -1.61
C TYR A 74 0.93 -2.39 -1.65
N GLY A 75 1.70 -1.89 -2.63
CA GLY A 75 1.85 -0.45 -2.87
C GLY A 75 0.53 0.21 -3.24
N PHE A 76 -0.15 -0.31 -4.26
CA PHE A 76 -1.45 0.19 -4.69
C PHE A 76 -2.51 0.03 -3.60
N GLY A 77 -2.61 -1.15 -2.99
CA GLY A 77 -3.55 -1.43 -1.93
C GLY A 77 -3.32 -0.56 -0.69
N GLY A 78 -2.05 -0.35 -0.31
CA GLY A 78 -1.67 0.49 0.82
C GLY A 78 -1.99 1.97 0.62
N VAL A 79 -1.62 2.54 -0.53
CA VAL A 79 -1.93 3.94 -0.87
C VAL A 79 -3.44 4.15 -0.95
N LEU A 80 -4.16 3.31 -1.69
CA LEU A 80 -5.62 3.40 -1.81
C LEU A 80 -6.30 3.23 -0.45
N GLY A 81 -5.86 2.23 0.33
CA GLY A 81 -6.34 1.98 1.68
C GLY A 81 -6.14 3.18 2.60
N TYR A 82 -4.95 3.78 2.58
CA TYR A 82 -4.68 4.99 3.36
C TYR A 82 -5.59 6.15 2.96
N LEU A 83 -5.69 6.48 1.67
CA LEU A 83 -6.52 7.58 1.19
C LEU A 83 -7.99 7.45 1.61
N ILE A 84 -8.54 6.23 1.59
CA ILE A 84 -9.94 5.98 1.94
C ILE A 84 -10.14 5.88 3.45
N LEU A 85 -9.20 5.26 4.18
CA LEU A 85 -9.38 4.92 5.59
C LEU A 85 -8.77 5.94 6.57
N SER A 86 -7.95 6.88 6.10
CA SER A 86 -7.33 7.91 6.94
C SER A 86 -8.32 8.71 7.80
N PRO A 87 -9.56 9.03 7.35
CA PRO A 87 -10.54 9.71 8.20
C PRO A 87 -11.03 8.87 9.40
N LEU A 88 -10.76 7.57 9.39
CA LEU A 88 -11.10 6.65 10.48
C LEU A 88 -9.99 6.48 11.51
N ARG A 89 -8.92 7.25 11.39
CA ARG A 89 -7.80 7.23 12.32
C ARG A 89 -8.29 7.39 13.77
N GLY A 90 -7.76 6.58 14.69
CA GLY A 90 -8.19 6.53 16.09
C GLY A 90 -9.46 5.70 16.36
N LYS A 91 -10.20 5.26 15.33
CA LYS A 91 -11.39 4.41 15.47
C LYS A 91 -11.08 2.95 15.10
N LEU A 92 -10.27 2.28 15.93
CA LEU A 92 -9.67 0.97 15.61
C LEU A 92 -10.65 -0.08 15.13
N VAL A 93 -11.80 -0.22 15.78
CA VAL A 93 -12.82 -1.22 15.41
C VAL A 93 -13.39 -0.96 14.03
N LYS A 94 -13.77 0.30 13.75
CA LYS A 94 -14.28 0.68 12.42
C LYS A 94 -13.21 0.53 11.35
N LEU A 95 -11.98 0.95 11.67
CA LEU A 95 -10.83 0.84 10.78
C LEU A 95 -10.54 -0.62 10.43
N TYR A 96 -10.57 -1.52 11.42
CA TYR A 96 -10.39 -2.96 11.21
C TYR A 96 -11.41 -3.52 10.20
N PHE A 97 -12.70 -3.37 10.50
CA PHE A 97 -13.75 -3.98 9.67
C PHE A 97 -13.82 -3.36 8.26
N LEU A 98 -13.77 -2.03 8.15
CA LEU A 98 -13.79 -1.37 6.85
C LEU A 98 -12.50 -1.64 6.07
N GLY A 99 -11.36 -1.71 6.74
CA GLY A 99 -10.10 -2.10 6.14
C GLY A 99 -10.11 -3.53 5.60
N ALA A 100 -10.62 -4.48 6.38
CA ALA A 100 -10.79 -5.87 5.95
C ALA A 100 -11.68 -5.97 4.71
N ILE A 101 -12.83 -5.31 4.70
CA ILE A 101 -13.78 -5.32 3.57
C ILE A 101 -13.14 -4.69 2.33
N LEU A 102 -12.53 -3.51 2.49
CA LEU A 102 -11.91 -2.78 1.38
C LEU A 102 -10.77 -3.58 0.75
N ALA A 103 -9.86 -4.09 1.58
CA ALA A 103 -8.69 -4.83 1.09
C ALA A 103 -9.08 -6.18 0.48
N THR A 104 -10.05 -6.91 1.06
CA THR A 104 -10.55 -8.15 0.46
C THR A 104 -11.26 -7.90 -0.87
N THR A 105 -12.01 -6.81 -0.98
CA THR A 105 -12.63 -6.40 -2.25
C THR A 105 -11.56 -6.08 -3.29
N PHE A 106 -10.53 -5.33 -2.90
CA PHE A 106 -9.40 -5.01 -3.78
C PHE A 106 -8.65 -6.28 -4.22
N GLU A 107 -8.33 -7.20 -3.28
CA GLU A 107 -7.70 -8.49 -3.58
C GLU A 107 -8.53 -9.30 -4.59
N TYR A 108 -9.85 -9.35 -4.41
CA TYR A 108 -10.74 -10.04 -5.31
C TYR A 108 -10.77 -9.43 -6.72
N LEU A 109 -10.85 -8.10 -6.83
CA LEU A 109 -10.84 -7.39 -8.11
C LEU A 109 -9.51 -7.58 -8.86
N VAL A 110 -8.38 -7.49 -8.15
CA VAL A 110 -7.05 -7.75 -8.71
C VAL A 110 -6.95 -9.20 -9.18
N GLY A 111 -7.42 -10.16 -8.37
CA GLY A 111 -7.41 -11.58 -8.74
C GLY A 111 -8.22 -11.88 -10.00
N ILE A 112 -9.42 -11.32 -10.11
CA ILE A 112 -10.22 -11.46 -11.35
C ILE A 112 -9.49 -10.82 -12.54
N GLY A 113 -8.93 -9.62 -12.35
CA GLY A 113 -8.15 -8.94 -13.38
C GLY A 113 -6.98 -9.79 -13.86
N MET A 114 -6.22 -10.39 -12.94
CA MET A 114 -5.10 -11.27 -13.28
C MET A 114 -5.56 -12.48 -14.10
N ILE A 115 -6.60 -13.19 -13.66
CA ILE A 115 -7.15 -14.32 -14.38
C ILE A 115 -7.61 -13.91 -15.79
N ARG A 116 -8.25 -12.74 -15.92
CA ARG A 116 -8.79 -12.26 -17.19
C ARG A 116 -7.72 -11.80 -18.19
N PHE A 117 -6.67 -11.10 -17.69
CA PHE A 117 -5.66 -10.46 -18.55
C PHE A 117 -4.37 -11.27 -18.68
N LEU A 118 -3.98 -12.00 -17.61
CA LEU A 118 -2.73 -12.77 -17.57
C LEU A 118 -2.98 -14.28 -17.70
N GLY A 119 -4.24 -14.74 -17.53
CA GLY A 119 -4.59 -16.16 -17.59
C GLY A 119 -4.21 -16.95 -16.34
N GLU A 120 -3.60 -16.33 -15.36
CA GLU A 120 -3.11 -17.00 -14.13
C GLU A 120 -3.31 -16.12 -12.90
N LEU A 121 -3.32 -16.74 -11.72
CA LEU A 121 -3.37 -16.09 -10.44
C LEU A 121 -2.03 -16.31 -9.70
N TRP A 122 -1.44 -15.27 -9.11
CA TRP A 122 -0.14 -15.37 -8.45
C TRP A 122 -0.21 -15.96 -7.04
N TRP A 123 -1.40 -16.17 -6.50
CA TRP A 123 -1.63 -16.85 -5.22
C TRP A 123 -2.77 -17.86 -5.40
N ASP A 124 -2.88 -18.81 -4.49
CA ASP A 124 -3.92 -19.83 -4.54
C ASP A 124 -4.39 -20.17 -3.11
N TYR A 125 -5.65 -19.85 -2.85
CA TYR A 125 -6.30 -20.14 -1.58
C TYR A 125 -7.25 -21.34 -1.65
N ASN A 126 -7.22 -22.15 -2.69
CA ASN A 126 -8.14 -23.31 -2.82
C ASN A 126 -8.04 -24.28 -1.64
N ASN A 127 -6.86 -24.41 -1.04
CA ASN A 127 -6.61 -25.26 0.13
C ASN A 127 -6.94 -24.58 1.48
N LYS A 128 -7.39 -23.31 1.47
CA LYS A 128 -7.70 -22.58 2.71
C LYS A 128 -9.20 -22.70 3.04
N PRO A 129 -9.56 -22.82 4.35
CA PRO A 129 -10.95 -22.83 4.76
C PRO A 129 -11.64 -21.48 4.42
N PHE A 130 -12.93 -21.58 4.09
CA PHE A 130 -13.74 -20.40 3.70
C PHE A 130 -13.12 -19.57 2.57
N ASN A 131 -12.52 -20.23 1.58
CA ASN A 131 -12.08 -19.54 0.39
C ASN A 131 -13.24 -19.34 -0.60
N TYR A 132 -13.11 -18.32 -1.43
CA TYR A 132 -14.00 -18.07 -2.55
C TYR A 132 -13.20 -18.05 -3.84
N ARG A 133 -13.42 -19.06 -4.69
CA ARG A 133 -12.76 -19.26 -5.99
C ARG A 133 -11.22 -19.31 -5.92
N GLY A 134 -10.65 -19.64 -4.75
CA GLY A 134 -9.21 -19.61 -4.55
C GLY A 134 -8.58 -18.20 -4.59
N ILE A 135 -9.40 -17.15 -4.76
CA ILE A 135 -8.94 -15.75 -4.90
C ILE A 135 -8.85 -15.06 -3.54
N ILE A 136 -9.85 -15.24 -2.67
CA ILE A 136 -9.92 -14.68 -1.32
C ILE A 136 -10.22 -15.76 -0.30
N CYS A 137 -9.85 -15.58 0.94
CA CYS A 137 -10.19 -16.49 2.04
C CYS A 137 -10.41 -15.73 3.36
N LEU A 138 -11.00 -16.40 4.36
CA LEU A 138 -11.24 -15.78 5.67
C LEU A 138 -9.94 -15.38 6.36
N GLU A 139 -8.90 -16.20 6.25
CA GLU A 139 -7.58 -15.94 6.85
C GLU A 139 -6.96 -14.65 6.31
N SER A 140 -6.97 -14.46 4.98
CA SER A 140 -6.48 -13.23 4.36
C SER A 140 -7.32 -12.01 4.74
N THR A 141 -8.65 -12.17 4.79
CA THR A 141 -9.58 -11.10 5.19
C THR A 141 -9.30 -10.60 6.61
N VAL A 142 -9.08 -11.51 7.57
CA VAL A 142 -8.70 -11.17 8.94
C VAL A 142 -7.36 -10.45 8.99
N ALA A 143 -6.36 -10.95 8.25
CA ALA A 143 -5.03 -10.34 8.17
C ALA A 143 -5.10 -8.91 7.58
N TRP A 144 -5.92 -8.68 6.56
CA TRP A 144 -6.13 -7.37 5.95
C TRP A 144 -6.67 -6.32 6.92
N GLY A 145 -7.53 -6.71 7.86
CA GLY A 145 -8.01 -5.80 8.91
C GLY A 145 -6.87 -5.29 9.81
N PHE A 146 -5.97 -6.16 10.24
CA PHE A 146 -4.78 -5.77 11.01
C PHE A 146 -3.79 -4.95 10.18
N TYR A 147 -3.62 -5.30 8.91
CA TYR A 147 -2.77 -4.56 7.99
C TYR A 147 -3.26 -3.12 7.79
N ALA A 148 -4.57 -2.92 7.65
CA ALA A 148 -5.19 -1.60 7.54
C ALA A 148 -4.93 -0.74 8.79
N ILE A 149 -5.03 -1.31 10.01
CA ILE A 149 -4.67 -0.61 11.24
C ILE A 149 -3.19 -0.22 11.21
N GLY A 150 -2.30 -1.15 10.85
CA GLY A 150 -0.87 -0.90 10.78
C GLY A 150 -0.52 0.26 9.86
N ILE A 151 -1.08 0.27 8.64
CA ILE A 151 -0.84 1.34 7.67
C ILE A 151 -1.33 2.69 8.19
N VAL A 152 -2.59 2.77 8.62
CA VAL A 152 -3.22 4.06 8.95
C VAL A 152 -2.73 4.65 10.26
N GLN A 153 -2.38 3.81 11.25
CA GLN A 153 -1.98 4.29 12.57
C GLN A 153 -0.47 4.52 12.71
N PHE A 154 0.36 3.74 12.01
CA PHE A 154 1.80 3.72 12.28
C PHE A 154 2.67 4.02 11.05
N VAL A 155 2.44 3.31 9.96
CA VAL A 155 3.38 3.35 8.83
C VAL A 155 3.35 4.68 8.10
N HIS A 156 2.17 5.25 7.92
CA HIS A 156 2.04 6.51 7.20
C HIS A 156 2.66 7.69 7.96
N ASP A 157 2.57 7.70 9.29
CA ASP A 157 3.24 8.73 10.11
C ASP A 157 4.75 8.65 9.97
N ALA A 158 5.30 7.42 9.96
CA ALA A 158 6.72 7.24 9.75
C ALA A 158 7.19 7.78 8.38
N ILE A 159 6.35 7.70 7.34
CA ILE A 159 6.64 8.22 6.00
C ILE A 159 6.65 9.75 5.99
N TYR A 160 5.76 10.40 6.73
CA TYR A 160 5.70 11.87 6.81
C TYR A 160 6.89 12.49 7.57
N HIS A 161 7.62 11.68 8.35
CA HIS A 161 8.80 12.11 9.09
C HIS A 161 10.12 11.76 8.38
N LEU A 162 10.06 11.14 7.18
CA LEU A 162 11.20 10.88 6.31
C LEU A 162 11.44 12.03 5.33
#